data_24477998ee75bf8e7afe349ff1562690
#
_entry.id   24477998ee75bf8e7afe349ff1562690
#
_cell.length_a   1.000
_cell.length_b   1.000
_cell.length_c   1.000
_cell.angle_alpha   90.00
_cell.angle_beta   90.00
_cell.angle_gamma   90.00
#
_symmetry.space_group_name_H-M   'P 1'
#
loop_
_entity.id
_entity.type
_entity.pdbx_description
1 polymer ?
#
loop_
_entity_poly.entity_id
_entity_poly.type
_entity_poly.pdbx_seq_one_letter_code
_entity_poly.pdbx_strand_id
1 'polypeptide(L)'
;MEKKYIDETRQGEAYAIADLDGNTKKLFLESYGCQMNFSDSEIVASILQKNGYNTTTVLEEADLILLNTCSIREKAEQTVRMRLSQFKTLKKEKPSLTVGVLGCMAERLKTKLLEEEHLVDLVVGPDAYRDLPNLLKETAEGRDAINVILSKEETYADISPVRLSGNGVTAFVTITRGCDNMCTFCIVPFTRGRERSRDPHSIINECKELWENGYKEITLLGQNVDSYLWYGGGAKKDFDKASEMQKATALHFAQLLEMVAQAVPEMRIRFATSNPQDMSLDVFRMMAKYDNICKYVHLPVQSGSDNMLKAMNRQHTRQEYLDLIKEAKKIVPDIAFSQDMIVGFCGETEQDHQDTLSLMREVEYDYGYMFAYSERPGTPAHKKMKDDVPADVKQRRLSEVIALQGELSTMRLKGYVGKNHEVLIEGTSKKDPNQWRGRNSQNVVVVFDKQEGQKIGDTVSVYAYDSTQGTLIGRVV
;
A
#
# COMPACT_ATOMS: atom_id res chain seq x y z
N MET A 1 -3.73 5.04 -20.92
CA MET A 1 -3.83 4.27 -19.66
C MET A 1 -3.41 5.19 -18.56
N GLU A 2 -4.37 5.80 -17.86
CA GLU A 2 -4.05 6.66 -16.72
C GLU A 2 -3.65 5.80 -15.52
N LYS A 3 -2.54 6.17 -14.94
CA LYS A 3 -1.85 5.47 -13.88
C LYS A 3 -2.51 5.74 -12.54
N LYS A 4 -2.65 4.73 -11.80
CA LYS A 4 -3.43 4.35 -10.65
C LYS A 4 -2.64 4.48 -9.36
N TYR A 5 -3.29 4.67 -8.31
CA TYR A 5 -3.14 4.48 -6.87
C TYR A 5 -1.77 4.38 -6.20
N ILE A 6 -0.83 3.65 -6.71
CA ILE A 6 0.58 3.85 -6.43
C ILE A 6 0.94 4.97 -7.37
N ASP A 7 1.36 6.10 -6.89
CA ASP A 7 1.93 7.11 -7.75
C ASP A 7 3.24 6.53 -8.31
N GLU A 8 3.11 5.76 -9.39
CA GLU A 8 4.25 5.13 -10.05
C GLU A 8 5.23 6.18 -10.56
N THR A 9 4.79 7.43 -10.64
CA THR A 9 5.66 8.57 -10.96
C THR A 9 6.60 8.93 -9.82
N ARG A 10 6.36 8.44 -8.61
CA ARG A 10 7.20 8.69 -7.42
C ARG A 10 8.11 7.51 -7.08
N GLN A 11 8.04 6.41 -7.81
CA GLN A 11 8.96 5.30 -7.62
C GLN A 11 10.36 5.70 -8.06
N GLY A 12 11.33 5.50 -7.17
CA GLY A 12 12.72 5.90 -7.40
C GLY A 12 12.98 7.40 -7.24
N GLU A 13 12.02 8.18 -6.73
CA GLU A 13 12.31 9.54 -6.26
C GLU A 13 13.02 9.49 -4.92
N ALA A 14 14.11 10.23 -4.81
CA ALA A 14 14.74 10.49 -3.52
C ALA A 14 14.00 11.61 -2.78
N TYR A 15 13.97 11.52 -1.47
CA TYR A 15 13.23 12.44 -0.62
C TYR A 15 14.18 13.24 0.28
N ALA A 16 13.95 14.55 0.38
CA ALA A 16 14.58 15.39 1.38
C ALA A 16 13.55 15.82 2.43
N ILE A 17 13.99 15.80 3.67
CA ILE A 17 13.29 16.36 4.83
C ILE A 17 14.13 17.49 5.40
N ALA A 18 13.55 18.28 6.32
CA ALA A 18 14.29 19.31 7.02
C ALA A 18 15.52 18.71 7.72
N ASP A 19 16.66 19.33 7.49
CA ASP A 19 17.91 18.93 8.11
C ASP A 19 17.83 19.13 9.64
N LEU A 20 18.37 18.18 10.40
CA LEU A 20 18.63 18.37 11.83
C LEU A 20 20.03 18.95 12.01
N ASP A 21 20.12 19.96 12.86
CA ASP A 21 21.40 20.55 13.24
C ASP A 21 22.34 19.50 13.83
N GLY A 22 23.59 19.54 13.40
CA GLY A 22 24.62 18.58 13.84
C GLY A 22 24.73 17.31 13.03
N ASN A 23 23.76 16.97 12.18
CA ASN A 23 23.87 15.84 11.25
C ASN A 23 24.73 16.22 10.04
N THR A 24 25.79 15.45 9.79
CA THR A 24 26.76 15.75 8.72
C THR A 24 26.71 14.77 7.56
N LYS A 25 26.18 13.55 7.79
CA LYS A 25 26.09 12.51 6.76
C LYS A 25 24.81 12.66 5.94
N LYS A 26 24.89 12.34 4.65
CA LYS A 26 23.78 12.45 3.69
C LYS A 26 23.24 11.07 3.30
N LEU A 27 21.93 10.88 3.50
CA LEU A 27 21.17 9.71 3.10
C LEU A 27 20.40 9.99 1.81
N PHE A 28 20.67 9.23 0.77
CA PHE A 28 19.86 9.19 -0.44
C PHE A 28 18.96 7.94 -0.37
N LEU A 29 17.65 8.12 -0.26
CA LEU A 29 16.68 7.05 -0.04
C LEU A 29 15.63 7.03 -1.14
N GLU A 30 15.58 5.94 -1.89
CA GLU A 30 14.56 5.68 -2.91
C GLU A 30 13.62 4.55 -2.48
N SER A 31 12.33 4.69 -2.79
CA SER A 31 11.31 3.67 -2.52
C SER A 31 10.73 3.11 -3.81
N TYR A 32 10.63 1.79 -3.88
CA TYR A 32 10.03 1.06 -4.99
C TYR A 32 8.96 0.10 -4.48
N GLY A 33 7.79 0.10 -5.12
CA GLY A 33 6.75 -0.90 -4.86
C GLY A 33 5.46 -0.34 -4.30
N CYS A 34 5.01 -0.79 -3.14
CA CYS A 34 3.70 -0.47 -2.57
C CYS A 34 3.77 0.66 -1.50
N GLN A 35 2.60 1.14 -1.10
CA GLN A 35 2.46 2.16 -0.06
C GLN A 35 3.16 1.78 1.26
N MET A 36 3.18 0.48 1.62
CA MET A 36 3.91 -0.01 2.78
C MET A 36 5.42 0.22 2.68
N ASN A 37 6.01 0.15 1.49
CA ASN A 37 7.44 0.44 1.33
C ASN A 37 7.72 1.93 1.54
N PHE A 38 6.81 2.81 1.11
CA PHE A 38 6.92 4.25 1.40
C PHE A 38 6.86 4.51 2.90
N SER A 39 5.87 3.94 3.60
CA SER A 39 5.76 4.05 5.05
C SER A 39 6.99 3.46 5.77
N ASP A 40 7.52 2.34 5.30
CA ASP A 40 8.77 1.77 5.82
C ASP A 40 9.96 2.71 5.61
N SER A 41 10.03 3.41 4.48
CA SER A 41 11.10 4.39 4.22
C SER A 41 11.02 5.60 5.14
N GLU A 42 9.83 6.04 5.54
CA GLU A 42 9.64 7.08 6.54
C GLU A 42 10.18 6.65 7.92
N ILE A 43 9.97 5.37 8.29
CA ILE A 43 10.54 4.78 9.51
C ILE A 43 12.07 4.73 9.43
N VAL A 44 12.62 4.25 8.32
CA VAL A 44 14.07 4.17 8.06
C VAL A 44 14.71 5.56 8.16
N ALA A 45 14.10 6.56 7.52
CA ALA A 45 14.60 7.94 7.59
C ALA A 45 14.59 8.48 9.02
N SER A 46 13.51 8.21 9.79
CA SER A 46 13.43 8.60 11.20
C SER A 46 14.52 7.97 12.06
N ILE A 47 14.81 6.68 11.88
CA ILE A 47 15.87 5.97 12.58
C ILE A 47 17.23 6.60 12.25
N LEU A 48 17.52 6.81 10.96
CA LEU A 48 18.82 7.31 10.52
C LEU A 48 19.02 8.78 10.83
N GLN A 49 17.97 9.61 10.82
CA GLN A 49 18.04 11.00 11.24
C GLN A 49 18.47 11.13 12.69
N LYS A 50 17.98 10.27 13.58
CA LYS A 50 18.43 10.19 14.99
C LYS A 50 19.86 9.67 15.14
N ASN A 51 20.46 9.15 14.08
CA ASN A 51 21.81 8.58 14.05
C ASN A 51 22.78 9.35 13.14
N GLY A 52 22.53 10.64 12.94
CA GLY A 52 23.49 11.56 12.32
C GLY A 52 23.37 11.70 10.81
N TYR A 53 22.27 11.23 10.19
CA TYR A 53 22.03 11.38 8.77
C TYR A 53 20.92 12.41 8.49
N ASN A 54 21.15 13.28 7.52
CA ASN A 54 20.11 14.08 6.88
C ASN A 54 19.82 13.51 5.48
N THR A 55 18.59 13.60 5.02
CA THR A 55 18.24 13.12 3.68
C THR A 55 18.67 14.11 2.59
N THR A 56 19.00 13.60 1.40
CA THR A 56 19.31 14.43 0.23
C THR A 56 18.60 13.89 -1.01
N THR A 57 18.28 14.77 -1.95
CA THR A 57 17.83 14.43 -3.30
C THR A 57 18.97 14.45 -4.32
N VAL A 58 20.15 14.86 -3.91
CA VAL A 58 21.35 14.95 -4.77
C VAL A 58 22.19 13.71 -4.56
N LEU A 59 22.23 12.87 -5.57
CA LEU A 59 22.87 11.54 -5.52
C LEU A 59 24.38 11.63 -5.20
N GLU A 60 25.05 12.63 -5.77
CA GLU A 60 26.50 12.84 -5.64
C GLU A 60 26.93 13.21 -4.21
N GLU A 61 26.03 13.82 -3.43
CA GLU A 61 26.29 14.18 -2.04
C GLU A 61 26.18 13.00 -1.08
N ALA A 62 25.54 11.88 -1.51
CA ALA A 62 25.22 10.79 -0.64
C ALA A 62 26.45 10.12 0.00
N ASP A 63 26.38 9.87 1.30
CA ASP A 63 27.28 8.98 2.04
C ASP A 63 26.69 7.59 2.20
N LEU A 64 25.37 7.50 2.12
CA LEU A 64 24.57 6.29 2.19
C LEU A 64 23.46 6.32 1.14
N ILE A 65 23.40 5.31 0.30
CA ILE A 65 22.29 5.09 -0.63
C ILE A 65 21.50 3.89 -0.14
N LEU A 66 20.18 4.05 0.04
CA LEU A 66 19.26 2.97 0.40
C LEU A 66 18.16 2.83 -0.64
N LEU A 67 17.97 1.62 -1.16
CA LEU A 67 16.86 1.26 -2.02
C LEU A 67 15.86 0.39 -1.25
N ASN A 68 14.71 0.94 -0.89
CA ASN A 68 13.64 0.17 -0.28
C ASN A 68 12.78 -0.49 -1.35
N THR A 69 12.70 -1.83 -1.34
CA THR A 69 12.34 -2.61 -2.52
C THR A 69 11.19 -3.58 -2.26
N CYS A 70 10.35 -3.77 -3.27
CA CYS A 70 9.24 -4.70 -3.28
C CYS A 70 9.61 -6.03 -3.95
N SER A 71 9.00 -7.12 -3.50
CA SER A 71 9.17 -8.46 -4.08
C SER A 71 7.91 -8.99 -4.78
N ILE A 72 6.85 -8.18 -4.83
CA ILE A 72 5.56 -8.61 -5.36
C ILE A 72 5.56 -8.60 -6.90
N ARG A 73 6.34 -7.68 -7.53
CA ARG A 73 6.37 -7.51 -8.98
C ARG A 73 7.78 -7.75 -9.51
N GLU A 74 7.90 -8.62 -10.52
CA GLU A 74 9.19 -8.91 -11.18
C GLU A 74 9.83 -7.67 -11.80
N LYS A 75 9.02 -6.82 -12.43
CA LYS A 75 9.48 -5.56 -13.00
C LYS A 75 10.13 -4.63 -11.96
N ALA A 76 9.67 -4.67 -10.71
CA ALA A 76 10.26 -3.88 -9.63
C ALA A 76 11.69 -4.36 -9.31
N GLU A 77 11.93 -5.67 -9.29
CA GLU A 77 13.26 -6.24 -9.08
C GLU A 77 14.23 -5.86 -10.22
N GLN A 78 13.79 -6.00 -11.47
CA GLN A 78 14.59 -5.59 -12.64
C GLN A 78 14.93 -4.11 -12.60
N THR A 79 13.98 -3.25 -12.22
CA THR A 79 14.20 -1.80 -12.07
C THR A 79 15.27 -1.52 -11.02
N VAL A 80 15.21 -2.20 -9.85
CA VAL A 80 16.21 -2.06 -8.79
C VAL A 80 17.60 -2.49 -9.25
N ARG A 81 17.71 -3.63 -9.94
CA ARG A 81 19.01 -4.11 -10.47
C ARG A 81 19.59 -3.12 -11.50
N MET A 82 18.76 -2.57 -12.38
CA MET A 82 19.20 -1.51 -13.31
C MET A 82 19.65 -0.26 -12.54
N ARG A 83 18.93 0.12 -11.48
CA ARG A 83 19.29 1.28 -10.67
C ARG A 83 20.62 1.08 -9.95
N LEU A 84 20.84 -0.10 -9.35
CA LEU A 84 22.12 -0.44 -8.73
C LEU A 84 23.29 -0.29 -9.72
N SER A 85 23.11 -0.70 -10.98
CA SER A 85 24.17 -0.57 -11.99
C SER A 85 24.60 0.88 -12.26
N GLN A 86 23.69 1.85 -12.06
CA GLN A 86 23.99 3.27 -12.24
C GLN A 86 24.88 3.84 -11.13
N PHE A 87 24.89 3.21 -9.94
CA PHE A 87 25.73 3.66 -8.82
C PHE A 87 27.19 3.19 -8.91
N LYS A 88 27.53 2.32 -9.87
CA LYS A 88 28.89 1.76 -10.01
C LYS A 88 29.96 2.83 -10.20
N THR A 89 29.67 3.85 -10.99
CA THR A 89 30.61 4.97 -11.23
C THR A 89 30.81 5.77 -9.95
N LEU A 90 29.73 6.16 -9.30
CA LEU A 90 29.78 6.93 -8.06
C LEU A 90 30.52 6.19 -6.94
N LYS A 91 30.31 4.87 -6.78
CA LYS A 91 31.02 4.05 -5.79
C LYS A 91 32.53 3.97 -6.08
N LYS A 92 32.95 3.99 -7.36
CA LYS A 92 34.38 4.05 -7.73
C LYS A 92 34.98 5.41 -7.38
N GLU A 93 34.27 6.49 -7.60
CA GLU A 93 34.72 7.85 -7.29
C GLU A 93 34.72 8.13 -5.78
N LYS A 94 33.76 7.56 -5.06
CA LYS A 94 33.59 7.67 -3.60
C LYS A 94 33.58 6.28 -2.94
N PRO A 95 34.74 5.66 -2.69
CA PRO A 95 34.84 4.31 -2.12
C PRO A 95 34.20 4.15 -0.74
N SER A 96 34.10 5.26 0.02
CA SER A 96 33.43 5.30 1.34
C SER A 96 31.90 5.30 1.26
N LEU A 97 31.31 5.41 0.06
CA LEU A 97 29.87 5.37 -0.14
C LEU A 97 29.34 3.98 0.23
N THR A 98 28.35 3.92 1.11
CA THR A 98 27.64 2.67 1.44
C THR A 98 26.37 2.56 0.60
N VAL A 99 26.15 1.38 0.00
CA VAL A 99 24.94 1.07 -0.78
C VAL A 99 24.17 -0.07 -0.13
N GLY A 100 22.92 0.15 0.20
CA GLY A 100 22.08 -0.84 0.86
C GLY A 100 20.76 -1.12 0.13
N VAL A 101 20.28 -2.36 0.24
CA VAL A 101 18.96 -2.78 -0.25
C VAL A 101 18.09 -3.19 0.93
N LEU A 102 16.92 -2.61 1.01
CA LEU A 102 15.96 -2.79 2.09
C LEU A 102 14.66 -3.46 1.61
N GLY A 103 13.86 -3.94 2.56
CA GLY A 103 12.47 -4.34 2.34
C GLY A 103 12.30 -5.79 1.86
N CYS A 104 11.19 -6.05 1.16
CA CYS A 104 10.77 -7.41 0.81
C CYS A 104 11.72 -8.14 -0.14
N MET A 105 12.41 -7.42 -1.03
CA MET A 105 13.41 -8.02 -1.92
C MET A 105 14.65 -8.45 -1.13
N ALA A 106 15.10 -7.62 -0.19
CA ALA A 106 16.20 -7.94 0.72
C ALA A 106 15.90 -9.22 1.52
N GLU A 107 14.70 -9.30 2.12
CA GLU A 107 14.26 -10.49 2.88
C GLU A 107 14.19 -11.74 1.99
N ARG A 108 13.75 -11.64 0.75
CA ARG A 108 13.61 -12.78 -0.14
C ARG A 108 14.94 -13.30 -0.67
N LEU A 109 15.84 -12.40 -1.05
CA LEU A 109 17.11 -12.75 -1.67
C LEU A 109 18.22 -13.02 -0.66
N LYS A 110 18.19 -12.37 0.49
CA LYS A 110 19.14 -12.56 1.60
C LYS A 110 20.59 -12.41 1.15
N THR A 111 21.45 -13.35 1.54
CA THR A 111 22.88 -13.38 1.17
C THR A 111 23.12 -13.43 -0.33
N LYS A 112 22.21 -14.06 -1.08
CA LYS A 112 22.31 -14.14 -2.54
C LYS A 112 22.42 -12.77 -3.22
N LEU A 113 21.77 -11.74 -2.61
CA LEU A 113 21.85 -10.38 -3.15
C LEU A 113 23.27 -9.80 -3.03
N LEU A 114 23.98 -10.06 -1.93
CA LEU A 114 25.39 -9.66 -1.75
C LEU A 114 26.32 -10.42 -2.71
N GLU A 115 26.04 -11.70 -2.93
CA GLU A 115 26.83 -12.55 -3.85
C GLU A 115 26.66 -12.14 -5.32
N GLU A 116 25.45 -11.77 -5.73
CA GLU A 116 25.13 -11.39 -7.11
C GLU A 116 25.44 -9.91 -7.42
N GLU A 117 25.30 -9.03 -6.43
CA GLU A 117 25.45 -7.59 -6.60
C GLU A 117 26.57 -7.03 -5.72
N HIS A 118 27.83 -7.21 -6.14
CA HIS A 118 29.03 -6.77 -5.40
C HIS A 118 29.08 -5.28 -5.07
N LEU A 119 28.12 -4.49 -5.55
CA LEU A 119 27.96 -3.09 -5.19
C LEU A 119 27.24 -2.90 -3.85
N VAL A 120 26.47 -3.89 -3.43
CA VAL A 120 25.64 -3.84 -2.24
C VAL A 120 26.46 -4.22 -1.01
N ASP A 121 26.57 -3.32 -0.05
CA ASP A 121 27.28 -3.51 1.23
C ASP A 121 26.33 -3.93 2.35
N LEU A 122 25.02 -3.66 2.18
CA LEU A 122 24.03 -3.77 3.24
C LEU A 122 22.71 -4.35 2.75
N VAL A 123 22.18 -5.39 3.43
CA VAL A 123 20.90 -6.03 3.11
C VAL A 123 20.05 -6.13 4.37
N VAL A 124 18.86 -5.46 4.38
CA VAL A 124 18.02 -5.37 5.58
C VAL A 124 16.56 -5.71 5.29
N GLY A 125 16.04 -6.72 5.98
CA GLY A 125 14.64 -7.11 5.92
C GLY A 125 13.68 -6.10 6.58
N PRO A 126 12.36 -6.19 6.31
CA PRO A 126 11.36 -5.23 6.79
C PRO A 126 11.24 -5.12 8.32
N ASP A 127 11.66 -6.14 9.05
CA ASP A 127 11.56 -6.17 10.51
C ASP A 127 12.89 -5.87 11.22
N ALA A 128 13.94 -5.54 10.47
CA ALA A 128 15.28 -5.33 10.99
C ALA A 128 15.77 -3.87 10.90
N TYR A 129 14.90 -2.90 10.58
CA TYR A 129 15.32 -1.49 10.40
C TYR A 129 15.93 -0.86 11.65
N ARG A 130 15.55 -1.31 12.86
CA ARG A 130 16.17 -0.81 14.10
C ARG A 130 17.67 -1.11 14.20
N ASP A 131 18.10 -2.15 13.50
CA ASP A 131 19.51 -2.56 13.51
C ASP A 131 20.39 -1.79 12.51
N LEU A 132 19.79 -0.97 11.64
CA LEU A 132 20.51 -0.16 10.66
C LEU A 132 21.74 0.58 11.22
N PRO A 133 21.68 1.25 12.40
CA PRO A 133 22.84 1.93 12.94
C PRO A 133 24.02 0.99 13.26
N ASN A 134 23.74 -0.24 13.71
CA ASN A 134 24.79 -1.23 13.99
C ASN A 134 25.37 -1.82 12.70
N LEU A 135 24.51 -2.17 11.76
CA LEU A 135 24.92 -2.69 10.45
C LEU A 135 25.77 -1.69 9.66
N LEU A 136 25.46 -0.38 9.78
CA LEU A 136 26.29 0.68 9.18
C LEU A 136 27.66 0.84 9.85
N LYS A 137 27.82 0.47 11.13
CA LYS A 137 29.16 0.39 11.75
C LYS A 137 29.94 -0.80 11.20
N GLU A 138 29.29 -1.94 10.99
CA GLU A 138 29.93 -3.12 10.38
C GLU A 138 30.43 -2.83 8.96
N THR A 139 29.62 -2.15 8.14
CA THR A 139 30.04 -1.74 6.78
C THR A 139 31.20 -0.76 6.81
N ALA A 140 31.24 0.16 7.78
CA ALA A 140 32.35 1.10 7.97
C ALA A 140 33.68 0.38 8.35
N GLU A 141 33.60 -0.83 8.92
CA GLU A 141 34.74 -1.71 9.19
C GLU A 141 35.14 -2.57 8.00
N GLY A 142 34.51 -2.39 6.85
CA GLY A 142 34.80 -3.11 5.60
C GLY A 142 34.17 -4.51 5.51
N ARG A 143 33.12 -4.78 6.27
CA ARG A 143 32.37 -6.03 6.24
C ARG A 143 31.01 -5.83 5.56
N ASP A 144 30.57 -6.78 4.76
CA ASP A 144 29.20 -6.83 4.29
C ASP A 144 28.25 -7.10 5.47
N ALA A 145 27.16 -6.36 5.57
CA ALA A 145 26.23 -6.45 6.68
C ALA A 145 24.84 -6.91 6.22
N ILE A 146 24.27 -7.87 6.94
CA ILE A 146 22.95 -8.42 6.62
C ILE A 146 22.13 -8.68 7.90
N ASN A 147 20.88 -8.22 7.90
CA ASN A 147 19.88 -8.64 8.87
C ASN A 147 18.51 -8.83 8.18
N VAL A 148 18.06 -10.06 8.10
CA VAL A 148 16.82 -10.50 7.43
C VAL A 148 15.97 -11.37 8.37
N ILE A 149 15.83 -10.93 9.60
CA ILE A 149 15.04 -11.60 10.62
C ILE A 149 13.58 -11.19 10.50
N LEU A 150 12.67 -12.16 10.47
CA LEU A 150 11.21 -11.94 10.56
C LEU A 150 10.78 -11.95 12.04
N SER A 151 10.38 -10.81 12.55
CA SER A 151 9.91 -10.64 13.91
C SER A 151 8.45 -11.11 14.06
N LYS A 152 8.10 -11.50 15.30
CA LYS A 152 6.70 -11.78 15.69
C LYS A 152 6.05 -10.62 16.46
N GLU A 153 6.83 -9.59 16.79
CA GLU A 153 6.41 -8.50 17.69
C GLU A 153 6.64 -7.12 17.08
N GLU A 154 7.65 -6.94 16.19
CA GLU A 154 8.03 -5.64 15.67
C GLU A 154 6.92 -4.98 14.85
N THR A 155 6.44 -3.85 15.30
CA THR A 155 5.45 -3.00 14.63
C THR A 155 5.91 -1.56 14.44
N TYR A 156 7.10 -1.19 14.96
CA TYR A 156 7.64 0.17 15.00
C TYR A 156 6.70 1.20 15.67
N ALA A 157 5.91 0.74 16.65
CA ALA A 157 4.86 1.53 17.30
C ALA A 157 5.40 2.77 18.06
N ASP A 158 6.65 2.72 18.52
CA ASP A 158 7.35 3.78 19.27
C ASP A 158 8.17 4.74 18.38
N ILE A 159 8.17 4.51 17.07
CA ILE A 159 8.84 5.38 16.12
C ILE A 159 7.82 6.31 15.47
N SER A 160 7.95 7.62 15.71
CA SER A 160 7.23 8.62 14.93
C SER A 160 7.89 8.74 13.55
N PRO A 161 7.21 8.37 12.46
CA PRO A 161 7.80 8.40 11.14
C PRO A 161 8.03 9.83 10.66
N VAL A 162 9.18 10.09 10.06
CA VAL A 162 9.43 11.35 9.36
C VAL A 162 8.72 11.33 8.03
N ARG A 163 7.96 12.37 7.71
CA ARG A 163 7.21 12.41 6.46
C ARG A 163 8.09 12.81 5.30
N LEU A 164 8.49 11.84 4.51
CA LEU A 164 9.41 12.01 3.36
C LEU A 164 8.74 12.61 2.16
N SER A 165 7.46 12.43 2.03
CA SER A 165 6.80 12.80 0.82
C SER A 165 5.46 13.41 1.11
N GLY A 166 5.00 14.16 0.21
CA GLY A 166 3.63 14.48 0.23
C GLY A 166 3.34 15.84 -0.31
N ASN A 167 2.07 15.97 -0.55
CA ASN A 167 1.43 17.24 -0.75
C ASN A 167 1.25 17.99 0.59
N GLY A 168 1.76 17.46 1.71
CA GLY A 168 1.53 17.99 3.06
C GLY A 168 0.09 17.81 3.57
N VAL A 169 -0.71 17.00 2.88
CA VAL A 169 -2.16 16.89 3.12
C VAL A 169 -2.57 15.47 3.47
N THR A 170 -1.94 14.46 2.84
CA THR A 170 -2.28 13.05 3.01
C THR A 170 -1.11 12.28 3.60
N ALA A 171 -1.36 11.37 4.55
CA ALA A 171 -0.33 10.54 5.18
C ALA A 171 -0.77 9.08 5.28
N PHE A 172 0.22 8.18 5.39
CA PHE A 172 0.00 6.77 5.65
C PHE A 172 0.25 6.46 7.13
N VAL A 173 -0.61 5.65 7.73
CA VAL A 173 -0.46 5.16 9.10
C VAL A 173 -0.53 3.63 9.09
N THR A 174 0.58 2.98 9.36
CA THR A 174 0.65 1.51 9.41
C THR A 174 -0.03 1.00 10.68
N ILE A 175 -0.99 0.09 10.52
CA ILE A 175 -1.74 -0.51 11.64
C ILE A 175 -1.47 -2.01 11.82
N THR A 176 -1.11 -2.71 10.73
CA THR A 176 -0.75 -4.14 10.76
C THR A 176 0.51 -4.40 9.94
N ARG A 177 1.27 -5.43 10.30
CA ARG A 177 2.44 -5.94 9.55
C ARG A 177 2.35 -7.45 9.43
N GLY A 178 2.76 -7.98 8.25
CA GLY A 178 2.64 -9.40 7.93
C GLY A 178 1.23 -9.80 7.53
N CYS A 179 1.05 -11.07 7.18
CA CYS A 179 -0.25 -11.61 6.78
C CYS A 179 -0.31 -13.11 7.02
N ASP A 180 -1.40 -13.60 7.61
CA ASP A 180 -1.60 -15.00 7.92
C ASP A 180 -2.51 -15.74 6.91
N ASN A 181 -3.03 -15.07 5.88
CA ASN A 181 -3.96 -15.67 4.92
C ASN A 181 -3.34 -16.74 4.01
N MET A 182 -2.01 -16.73 3.85
CA MET A 182 -1.26 -17.78 3.12
C MET A 182 -1.81 -18.09 1.72
N CYS A 183 -2.28 -17.08 1.00
CA CYS A 183 -2.71 -17.23 -0.41
C CYS A 183 -1.59 -17.86 -1.22
N THR A 184 -1.89 -18.85 -2.08
CA THR A 184 -0.88 -19.71 -2.74
C THR A 184 0.06 -18.96 -3.67
N PHE A 185 -0.39 -17.85 -4.26
CA PHE A 185 0.40 -16.99 -5.15
C PHE A 185 1.22 -15.93 -4.41
N CYS A 186 0.99 -15.72 -3.10
CA CYS A 186 1.48 -14.54 -2.38
C CYS A 186 2.80 -14.79 -1.66
N ILE A 187 3.75 -13.88 -1.84
CA ILE A 187 5.06 -13.92 -1.19
C ILE A 187 5.09 -13.20 0.16
N VAL A 188 4.08 -12.41 0.48
CA VAL A 188 4.04 -11.55 1.68
C VAL A 188 4.30 -12.29 2.99
N PRO A 189 3.67 -13.45 3.29
CA PRO A 189 3.95 -14.18 4.54
C PRO A 189 5.43 -14.57 4.71
N PHE A 190 6.16 -14.69 3.61
CA PHE A 190 7.56 -15.11 3.58
C PHE A 190 8.55 -13.93 3.58
N THR A 191 8.07 -12.72 3.34
CA THR A 191 8.91 -11.51 3.29
C THR A 191 8.55 -10.48 4.37
N ARG A 192 7.35 -10.55 4.96
CA ARG A 192 6.89 -9.67 6.03
C ARG A 192 6.44 -10.43 7.28
N GLY A 193 6.55 -11.76 7.25
CA GLY A 193 6.27 -12.62 8.38
C GLY A 193 4.79 -12.75 8.74
N ARG A 194 4.56 -13.20 9.96
CA ARG A 194 3.23 -13.40 10.53
C ARG A 194 2.55 -12.08 10.84
N GLU A 195 1.23 -12.09 10.79
CA GLU A 195 0.39 -10.95 11.09
C GLU A 195 0.49 -10.52 12.55
N ARG A 196 0.70 -9.23 12.76
CA ARG A 196 0.72 -8.56 14.05
C ARG A 196 0.16 -7.16 13.94
N SER A 197 -0.67 -6.80 14.90
CA SER A 197 -1.33 -5.51 14.96
C SER A 197 -0.55 -4.55 15.84
N ARG A 198 -0.53 -3.29 15.44
CA ARG A 198 0.08 -2.19 16.19
C ARG A 198 -0.86 -1.75 17.32
N ASP A 199 -0.29 -1.27 18.42
CA ASP A 199 -1.02 -0.71 19.55
C ASP A 199 -1.99 0.40 19.11
N PRO A 200 -3.30 0.33 19.46
CA PRO A 200 -4.30 1.29 19.04
C PRO A 200 -4.03 2.70 19.55
N HIS A 201 -3.47 2.85 20.76
CA HIS A 201 -3.13 4.16 21.31
C HIS A 201 -1.99 4.82 20.53
N SER A 202 -1.00 4.04 20.11
CA SER A 202 0.10 4.55 19.28
C SER A 202 -0.41 5.03 17.91
N ILE A 203 -1.41 4.32 17.32
CA ILE A 203 -2.06 4.71 16.07
C ILE A 203 -2.82 6.02 16.24
N ILE A 204 -3.62 6.15 17.31
CA ILE A 204 -4.40 7.34 17.61
C ILE A 204 -3.49 8.54 17.84
N ASN A 205 -2.41 8.37 18.58
CA ASN A 205 -1.44 9.44 18.85
C ASN A 205 -0.80 9.93 17.54
N GLU A 206 -0.39 9.02 16.66
CA GLU A 206 0.14 9.39 15.34
C GLU A 206 -0.90 10.13 14.49
N CYS A 207 -2.17 9.70 14.51
CA CYS A 207 -3.24 10.40 13.79
C CYS A 207 -3.46 11.83 14.32
N LYS A 208 -3.42 12.04 15.64
CA LYS A 208 -3.52 13.36 16.27
C LYS A 208 -2.33 14.25 15.92
N GLU A 209 -1.12 13.71 16.02
CA GLU A 209 0.11 14.41 15.63
C GLU A 209 0.07 14.86 14.17
N LEU A 210 -0.42 14.01 13.26
CA LEU A 210 -0.62 14.36 11.87
C LEU A 210 -1.64 15.49 11.69
N TRP A 211 -2.76 15.45 12.41
CA TRP A 211 -3.77 16.52 12.37
C TRP A 211 -3.18 17.85 12.85
N GLU A 212 -2.46 17.87 13.97
CA GLU A 212 -1.78 19.04 14.52
C GLU A 212 -0.74 19.62 13.55
N ASN A 213 -0.08 18.75 12.77
CA ASN A 213 0.86 19.14 11.70
C ASN A 213 0.18 19.52 10.37
N GLY A 214 -1.15 19.66 10.35
CA GLY A 214 -1.90 20.20 9.21
C GLY A 214 -2.35 19.17 8.17
N TYR A 215 -2.09 17.87 8.37
CA TYR A 215 -2.61 16.83 7.48
C TYR A 215 -4.15 16.75 7.54
N LYS A 216 -4.78 16.46 6.42
CA LYS A 216 -6.24 16.44 6.24
C LYS A 216 -6.82 15.07 5.95
N GLU A 217 -5.98 14.14 5.51
CA GLU A 217 -6.41 12.78 5.22
C GLU A 217 -5.33 11.79 5.66
N ILE A 218 -5.75 10.68 6.28
CA ILE A 218 -4.91 9.52 6.54
C ILE A 218 -5.42 8.30 5.81
N THR A 219 -4.49 7.41 5.46
CA THR A 219 -4.82 6.06 4.99
C THR A 219 -4.22 5.04 5.95
N LEU A 220 -5.07 4.28 6.63
CA LEU A 220 -4.66 3.16 7.47
C LEU A 220 -4.13 2.03 6.57
N LEU A 221 -2.88 1.61 6.80
CA LEU A 221 -2.18 0.63 5.97
C LEU A 221 -1.88 -0.67 6.70
N GLY A 222 -1.94 -1.75 5.93
CA GLY A 222 -1.48 -3.09 6.31
C GLY A 222 -1.40 -3.99 5.10
N GLN A 223 -1.02 -5.23 5.28
CA GLN A 223 -1.15 -6.28 4.25
C GLN A 223 -2.57 -6.85 4.19
N ASN A 224 -3.33 -6.67 5.28
CA ASN A 224 -4.74 -6.95 5.42
C ASN A 224 -5.24 -6.17 6.64
N VAL A 225 -5.85 -5.01 6.43
CA VAL A 225 -6.27 -4.14 7.55
C VAL A 225 -7.48 -4.68 8.29
N ASP A 226 -8.36 -5.41 7.60
CA ASP A 226 -9.60 -5.94 8.16
C ASP A 226 -9.35 -6.99 9.23
N SER A 227 -8.18 -7.63 9.17
CA SER A 227 -7.78 -8.65 10.11
C SER A 227 -7.13 -8.10 11.38
N TYR A 228 -7.05 -6.76 11.52
CA TYR A 228 -6.52 -6.13 12.72
C TYR A 228 -7.12 -6.72 13.99
N LEU A 229 -6.25 -7.19 14.88
CA LEU A 229 -6.59 -7.78 16.15
C LEU A 229 -5.53 -7.42 17.19
N TRP A 230 -5.87 -6.51 18.09
CA TRP A 230 -5.00 -6.11 19.19
C TRP A 230 -5.50 -6.72 20.50
N TYR A 231 -4.65 -7.47 21.18
CA TYR A 231 -4.92 -8.12 22.45
C TYR A 231 -3.76 -7.97 23.46
N GLY A 232 -2.99 -6.88 23.32
CA GLY A 232 -1.83 -6.58 24.15
C GLY A 232 -0.48 -6.82 23.45
N GLY A 233 -0.48 -7.16 22.15
CA GLY A 233 0.71 -7.41 21.32
C GLY A 233 0.90 -8.87 20.92
N GLY A 234 1.93 -9.13 20.10
CA GLY A 234 2.24 -10.44 19.58
C GLY A 234 1.59 -10.78 18.24
N ALA A 235 1.84 -12.01 17.76
CA ALA A 235 1.32 -12.48 16.48
C ALA A 235 -0.14 -12.91 16.59
N LYS A 236 -0.99 -12.52 15.62
CA LYS A 236 -2.42 -12.84 15.58
C LYS A 236 -2.70 -14.33 15.78
N LYS A 237 -1.90 -15.21 15.17
CA LYS A 237 -2.02 -16.68 15.30
C LYS A 237 -1.91 -17.22 16.74
N ASP A 238 -1.34 -16.45 17.65
CA ASP A 238 -1.17 -16.84 19.06
C ASP A 238 -2.35 -16.38 19.95
N PHE A 239 -3.36 -15.71 19.36
CA PHE A 239 -4.55 -15.20 20.07
C PHE A 239 -5.32 -16.29 20.82
N ASP A 240 -5.43 -17.50 20.27
CA ASP A 240 -6.11 -18.62 20.95
C ASP A 240 -5.48 -18.96 22.30
N LYS A 241 -4.17 -18.69 22.45
CA LYS A 241 -3.40 -18.90 23.68
C LYS A 241 -3.45 -17.72 24.65
N ALA A 242 -4.06 -16.61 24.22
CA ALA A 242 -4.21 -15.43 25.06
C ALA A 242 -5.07 -15.72 26.28
N SER A 243 -4.84 -14.98 27.38
CA SER A 243 -5.66 -15.07 28.58
C SER A 243 -7.09 -14.63 28.32
N GLU A 244 -8.03 -15.08 29.14
CA GLU A 244 -9.44 -14.68 29.01
C GLU A 244 -9.61 -13.15 29.12
N MET A 245 -8.79 -12.48 29.94
CA MET A 245 -8.78 -11.02 30.01
C MET A 245 -8.34 -10.38 28.68
N GLN A 246 -7.27 -10.88 28.07
CA GLN A 246 -6.80 -10.37 26.76
C GLN A 246 -7.84 -10.61 25.66
N LYS A 247 -8.50 -11.77 25.65
CA LYS A 247 -9.58 -12.06 24.71
C LYS A 247 -10.78 -11.14 24.90
N ALA A 248 -11.17 -10.88 26.15
CA ALA A 248 -12.30 -10.00 26.47
C ALA A 248 -12.02 -8.52 26.15
N THR A 249 -10.78 -8.09 26.11
CA THR A 249 -10.37 -6.71 25.81
C THR A 249 -9.78 -6.54 24.40
N ALA A 250 -9.82 -7.57 23.59
CA ALA A 250 -9.31 -7.54 22.23
C ALA A 250 -10.08 -6.53 21.36
N LEU A 251 -9.33 -5.78 20.56
CA LEU A 251 -9.88 -4.80 19.64
C LEU A 251 -9.72 -5.28 18.19
N HIS A 252 -10.83 -5.25 17.46
CA HIS A 252 -10.88 -5.56 16.04
C HIS A 252 -10.87 -4.29 15.18
N PHE A 253 -10.74 -4.43 13.86
CA PHE A 253 -10.59 -3.32 12.93
C PHE A 253 -11.74 -2.30 13.01
N ALA A 254 -13.00 -2.74 13.07
CA ALA A 254 -14.15 -1.82 13.17
C ALA A 254 -14.08 -0.92 14.42
N GLN A 255 -13.64 -1.47 15.55
CA GLN A 255 -13.47 -0.71 16.80
C GLN A 255 -12.29 0.27 16.69
N LEU A 256 -11.16 -0.16 16.11
CA LEU A 256 -10.05 0.75 15.83
C LEU A 256 -10.48 1.90 14.92
N LEU A 257 -11.24 1.60 13.85
CA LEU A 257 -11.73 2.58 12.91
C LEU A 257 -12.63 3.62 13.58
N GLU A 258 -13.52 3.17 14.48
CA GLU A 258 -14.35 4.04 15.33
C GLU A 258 -13.49 4.94 16.24
N MET A 259 -12.52 4.36 16.94
CA MET A 259 -11.62 5.12 17.84
C MET A 259 -10.85 6.21 17.08
N VAL A 260 -10.35 5.91 15.88
CA VAL A 260 -9.64 6.88 15.04
C VAL A 260 -10.60 7.96 14.54
N ALA A 261 -11.81 7.58 14.09
CA ALA A 261 -12.82 8.54 13.61
C ALA A 261 -13.23 9.55 14.69
N GLN A 262 -13.36 9.10 15.93
CA GLN A 262 -13.66 9.95 17.09
C GLN A 262 -12.48 10.82 17.52
N ALA A 263 -11.25 10.31 17.39
CA ALA A 263 -10.05 11.03 17.83
C ALA A 263 -9.67 12.20 16.93
N VAL A 264 -9.99 12.12 15.63
CA VAL A 264 -9.69 13.14 14.61
C VAL A 264 -10.91 13.38 13.70
N PRO A 265 -12.01 13.94 14.23
CA PRO A 265 -13.30 14.00 13.54
C PRO A 265 -13.32 14.85 12.28
N GLU A 266 -12.40 15.79 12.13
CA GLU A 266 -12.28 16.64 10.94
C GLU A 266 -11.29 16.08 9.89
N MET A 267 -10.58 14.99 10.21
CA MET A 267 -9.63 14.35 9.31
C MET A 267 -10.34 13.24 8.52
N ARG A 268 -10.14 13.21 7.21
CA ARG A 268 -10.65 12.12 6.37
C ARG A 268 -9.85 10.84 6.61
N ILE A 269 -10.55 9.72 6.73
CA ILE A 269 -9.95 8.42 7.01
C ILE A 269 -10.23 7.47 5.85
N ARG A 270 -9.16 6.93 5.28
CA ARG A 270 -9.19 5.82 4.33
C ARG A 270 -8.47 4.62 4.94
N PHE A 271 -8.72 3.47 4.37
CA PHE A 271 -7.95 2.26 4.65
C PHE A 271 -7.69 1.50 3.35
N ALA A 272 -6.63 0.73 3.33
CA ALA A 272 -6.19 0.04 2.12
C ALA A 272 -5.76 -1.38 2.41
N THR A 273 -6.04 -2.27 1.46
CA THR A 273 -5.71 -3.69 1.47
C THR A 273 -6.59 -4.51 2.40
N SER A 274 -7.77 -4.78 1.93
CA SER A 274 -8.78 -5.64 2.59
C SER A 274 -8.78 -7.07 2.05
N ASN A 275 -9.38 -7.98 2.80
CA ASN A 275 -9.64 -9.34 2.35
C ASN A 275 -11.11 -9.70 2.64
N PRO A 276 -11.87 -10.21 1.64
CA PRO A 276 -13.28 -10.53 1.81
C PRO A 276 -13.60 -11.42 3.02
N GLN A 277 -12.72 -12.37 3.33
CA GLN A 277 -12.86 -13.28 4.47
C GLN A 277 -12.81 -12.57 5.83
N ASP A 278 -11.99 -11.52 5.95
CA ASP A 278 -11.78 -10.81 7.21
C ASP A 278 -12.66 -9.55 7.34
N MET A 279 -13.29 -9.12 6.22
CA MET A 279 -14.16 -7.95 6.19
C MET A 279 -15.47 -8.19 6.94
N SER A 280 -15.69 -7.47 8.02
CA SER A 280 -16.93 -7.54 8.79
C SER A 280 -17.93 -6.47 8.37
N LEU A 281 -19.24 -6.76 8.55
CA LEU A 281 -20.30 -5.76 8.32
C LEU A 281 -20.21 -4.55 9.27
N ASP A 282 -19.54 -4.72 10.42
CA ASP A 282 -19.35 -3.61 11.36
C ASP A 282 -18.44 -2.51 10.79
N VAL A 283 -17.48 -2.85 9.89
CA VAL A 283 -16.69 -1.85 9.18
C VAL A 283 -17.59 -0.94 8.35
N PHE A 284 -18.54 -1.51 7.60
CA PHE A 284 -19.48 -0.72 6.81
C PHE A 284 -20.45 0.09 7.69
N ARG A 285 -20.84 -0.44 8.87
CA ARG A 285 -21.63 0.32 9.85
C ARG A 285 -20.86 1.53 10.38
N MET A 286 -19.54 1.39 10.62
CA MET A 286 -18.71 2.54 11.00
C MET A 286 -18.59 3.55 9.86
N MET A 287 -18.44 3.10 8.62
CA MET A 287 -18.45 3.97 7.44
C MET A 287 -19.77 4.74 7.28
N ALA A 288 -20.89 4.13 7.61
CA ALA A 288 -22.21 4.79 7.60
C ALA A 288 -22.40 5.76 8.77
N LYS A 289 -21.82 5.45 9.94
CA LYS A 289 -21.97 6.22 11.18
C LYS A 289 -21.10 7.48 11.22
N TYR A 290 -19.89 7.43 10.65
CA TYR A 290 -18.90 8.51 10.72
C TYR A 290 -18.63 9.10 9.33
N ASP A 291 -18.97 10.38 9.15
CA ASP A 291 -18.84 11.08 7.86
C ASP A 291 -17.37 11.25 7.42
N ASN A 292 -16.45 11.32 8.38
CA ASN A 292 -15.03 11.43 8.10
C ASN A 292 -14.38 10.11 7.63
N ILE A 293 -15.09 8.97 7.65
CA ILE A 293 -14.63 7.73 7.03
C ILE A 293 -15.08 7.72 5.56
N CYS A 294 -14.12 7.67 4.65
CA CYS A 294 -14.37 7.71 3.21
C CYS A 294 -15.15 6.48 2.73
N LYS A 295 -16.07 6.69 1.78
CA LYS A 295 -17.00 5.68 1.26
C LYS A 295 -16.36 4.88 0.10
N TYR A 296 -15.19 4.32 0.35
CA TYR A 296 -14.41 3.56 -0.62
C TYR A 296 -13.71 2.38 0.04
N VAL A 297 -13.77 1.21 -0.58
CA VAL A 297 -13.09 0.00 -0.13
C VAL A 297 -12.37 -0.67 -1.30
N HIS A 298 -11.06 -0.93 -1.11
CA HIS A 298 -10.31 -1.82 -1.97
C HIS A 298 -10.42 -3.25 -1.42
N LEU A 299 -11.18 -4.12 -2.10
CA LEU A 299 -11.52 -5.47 -1.65
C LEU A 299 -11.12 -6.53 -2.70
N PRO A 300 -9.84 -6.93 -2.74
CA PRO A 300 -9.32 -7.88 -3.71
C PRO A 300 -9.98 -9.26 -3.64
N VAL A 301 -10.76 -9.62 -4.65
CA VAL A 301 -11.39 -10.95 -4.77
C VAL A 301 -10.47 -11.97 -5.44
N GLN A 302 -9.64 -11.53 -6.38
CA GLN A 302 -8.65 -12.26 -7.18
C GLN A 302 -9.23 -13.08 -8.33
N SER A 303 -10.39 -13.74 -8.18
CA SER A 303 -11.10 -14.51 -9.22
C SER A 303 -12.60 -14.56 -8.91
N GLY A 304 -13.42 -14.73 -9.95
CA GLY A 304 -14.86 -14.97 -9.82
C GLY A 304 -15.25 -16.45 -9.80
N SER A 305 -14.29 -17.36 -9.89
CA SER A 305 -14.51 -18.82 -9.89
C SER A 305 -14.16 -19.44 -8.52
N ASP A 306 -15.06 -20.23 -7.97
CA ASP A 306 -14.82 -20.98 -6.72
C ASP A 306 -13.66 -21.96 -6.84
N ASN A 307 -13.46 -22.57 -8.04
CA ASN A 307 -12.31 -23.43 -8.28
C ASN A 307 -10.99 -22.66 -8.12
N MET A 308 -10.92 -21.46 -8.71
CA MET A 308 -9.73 -20.63 -8.62
C MET A 308 -9.53 -20.04 -7.23
N LEU A 309 -10.60 -19.59 -6.56
CA LEU A 309 -10.54 -19.13 -5.18
C LEU A 309 -9.99 -20.22 -4.26
N LYS A 310 -10.45 -21.45 -4.40
CA LYS A 310 -9.92 -22.60 -3.66
C LYS A 310 -8.45 -22.88 -4.00
N ALA A 311 -8.08 -22.89 -5.29
CA ALA A 311 -6.70 -23.12 -5.71
C ALA A 311 -5.77 -22.02 -5.22
N MET A 312 -6.24 -20.77 -5.15
CA MET A 312 -5.53 -19.62 -4.59
C MET A 312 -5.50 -19.60 -3.05
N ASN A 313 -6.12 -20.57 -2.36
CA ASN A 313 -6.30 -20.59 -0.91
C ASN A 313 -7.02 -19.35 -0.38
N ARG A 314 -8.04 -18.87 -1.11
CA ARG A 314 -8.98 -17.85 -0.63
C ARG A 314 -10.07 -18.54 0.18
N GLN A 315 -10.35 -18.00 1.37
CA GLN A 315 -11.23 -18.65 2.36
C GLN A 315 -12.69 -18.17 2.23
N HIS A 316 -13.09 -17.76 1.03
CA HIS A 316 -14.46 -17.36 0.69
C HIS A 316 -14.84 -17.90 -0.67
N THR A 317 -16.14 -18.04 -0.88
CA THR A 317 -16.75 -18.39 -2.15
C THR A 317 -17.19 -17.15 -2.91
N ARG A 318 -17.47 -17.33 -4.21
CA ARG A 318 -18.10 -16.29 -5.05
C ARG A 318 -19.39 -15.76 -4.41
N GLN A 319 -20.26 -16.65 -3.91
CA GLN A 319 -21.54 -16.26 -3.33
C GLN A 319 -21.38 -15.44 -2.06
N GLU A 320 -20.51 -15.86 -1.14
CA GLU A 320 -20.20 -15.11 0.08
C GLU A 320 -19.67 -13.72 -0.24
N TYR A 321 -18.83 -13.58 -1.27
CA TYR A 321 -18.35 -12.29 -1.73
C TYR A 321 -19.47 -11.39 -2.25
N LEU A 322 -20.37 -11.92 -3.10
CA LEU A 322 -21.52 -11.20 -3.65
C LEU A 322 -22.48 -10.76 -2.54
N ASP A 323 -22.73 -11.63 -1.56
CA ASP A 323 -23.58 -11.31 -0.40
C ASP A 323 -22.98 -10.20 0.45
N LEU A 324 -21.66 -10.23 0.68
CA LEU A 324 -20.93 -9.17 1.37
C LEU A 324 -21.06 -7.81 0.65
N ILE A 325 -20.84 -7.78 -0.67
CA ILE A 325 -20.99 -6.56 -1.48
C ILE A 325 -22.41 -6.03 -1.42
N LYS A 326 -23.41 -6.91 -1.53
CA LYS A 326 -24.83 -6.54 -1.47
C LYS A 326 -25.21 -5.92 -0.11
N GLU A 327 -24.77 -6.54 0.99
CA GLU A 327 -25.03 -5.99 2.33
C GLU A 327 -24.26 -4.66 2.54
N ALA A 328 -23.03 -4.55 2.07
CA ALA A 328 -22.26 -3.31 2.12
C ALA A 328 -22.98 -2.17 1.39
N LYS A 329 -23.48 -2.40 0.16
CA LYS A 329 -24.25 -1.42 -0.61
C LYS A 329 -25.58 -1.03 0.05
N LYS A 330 -26.19 -1.90 0.87
CA LYS A 330 -27.39 -1.55 1.66
C LYS A 330 -27.04 -0.64 2.84
N ILE A 331 -25.92 -0.90 3.53
CA ILE A 331 -25.47 -0.12 4.69
C ILE A 331 -24.91 1.24 4.25
N VAL A 332 -24.15 1.28 3.15
CA VAL A 332 -23.52 2.47 2.57
C VAL A 332 -23.88 2.54 1.07
N PRO A 333 -25.03 3.15 0.71
CA PRO A 333 -25.56 3.10 -0.66
C PRO A 333 -24.65 3.71 -1.74
N ASP A 334 -23.83 4.68 -1.39
CA ASP A 334 -22.89 5.38 -2.27
C ASP A 334 -21.46 4.84 -2.19
N ILE A 335 -21.26 3.66 -1.63
CA ILE A 335 -19.94 3.03 -1.51
C ILE A 335 -19.35 2.70 -2.88
N ALA A 336 -18.06 3.01 -3.03
CA ALA A 336 -17.27 2.61 -4.19
C ALA A 336 -16.38 1.41 -3.84
N PHE A 337 -16.25 0.49 -4.78
CA PHE A 337 -15.40 -0.69 -4.65
C PHE A 337 -14.33 -0.75 -5.73
N SER A 338 -13.13 -1.14 -5.32
CA SER A 338 -12.11 -1.59 -6.26
C SER A 338 -11.63 -2.99 -5.90
N GLN A 339 -11.00 -3.65 -6.87
CA GLN A 339 -10.57 -5.04 -6.76
C GLN A 339 -9.20 -5.27 -7.41
N ASP A 340 -8.58 -6.42 -7.06
CA ASP A 340 -7.50 -7.05 -7.81
C ASP A 340 -8.04 -8.33 -8.46
N MET A 341 -7.67 -8.56 -9.74
CA MET A 341 -7.94 -9.79 -10.48
C MET A 341 -6.64 -10.39 -10.99
N ILE A 342 -6.51 -11.70 -10.83
CA ILE A 342 -5.43 -12.50 -11.43
C ILE A 342 -6.05 -13.45 -12.44
N VAL A 343 -5.65 -13.34 -13.70
CA VAL A 343 -6.06 -14.25 -14.76
C VAL A 343 -4.91 -15.18 -15.17
N GLY A 344 -5.24 -16.36 -15.68
CA GLY A 344 -4.25 -17.35 -16.08
C GLY A 344 -3.50 -17.99 -14.89
N PHE A 345 -4.14 -18.09 -13.73
CA PHE A 345 -3.60 -18.84 -12.61
C PHE A 345 -3.53 -20.33 -12.93
N CYS A 346 -2.67 -21.07 -12.26
CA CYS A 346 -2.47 -22.51 -12.49
C CYS A 346 -3.79 -23.29 -12.54
N GLY A 347 -4.05 -23.98 -13.65
CA GLY A 347 -5.25 -24.77 -13.87
C GLY A 347 -6.51 -23.99 -14.25
N GLU A 348 -6.43 -22.66 -14.46
CA GLU A 348 -7.59 -21.85 -14.83
C GLU A 348 -8.16 -22.28 -16.19
N THR A 349 -9.41 -22.73 -16.20
CA THR A 349 -10.16 -23.08 -17.41
C THR A 349 -10.81 -21.85 -18.05
N GLU A 350 -11.37 -22.04 -19.25
CA GLU A 350 -12.15 -20.95 -19.89
C GLU A 350 -13.42 -20.62 -19.09
N GLN A 351 -14.07 -21.62 -18.49
CA GLN A 351 -15.25 -21.41 -17.64
C GLN A 351 -14.89 -20.57 -16.41
N ASP A 352 -13.76 -20.83 -15.75
CA ASP A 352 -13.29 -20.05 -14.60
C ASP A 352 -13.05 -18.58 -14.97
N HIS A 353 -12.53 -18.34 -16.18
CA HIS A 353 -12.36 -16.99 -16.72
C HIS A 353 -13.72 -16.31 -16.98
N GLN A 354 -14.70 -17.01 -17.58
CA GLN A 354 -16.05 -16.47 -17.80
C GLN A 354 -16.76 -16.18 -16.47
N ASP A 355 -16.57 -17.01 -15.44
CA ASP A 355 -17.09 -16.76 -14.10
C ASP A 355 -16.49 -15.47 -13.51
N THR A 356 -15.21 -15.20 -13.75
CA THR A 356 -14.56 -13.95 -13.35
C THR A 356 -15.17 -12.74 -14.06
N LEU A 357 -15.35 -12.79 -15.38
CA LEU A 357 -16.00 -11.72 -16.12
C LEU A 357 -17.46 -11.49 -15.67
N SER A 358 -18.19 -12.56 -15.36
CA SER A 358 -19.58 -12.44 -14.88
C SER A 358 -19.64 -11.82 -13.48
N LEU A 359 -18.72 -12.14 -12.57
CA LEU A 359 -18.60 -11.49 -11.27
C LEU A 359 -18.36 -9.98 -11.42
N MET A 360 -17.44 -9.59 -12.30
CA MET A 360 -17.14 -8.17 -12.54
C MET A 360 -18.38 -7.40 -13.00
N ARG A 361 -19.19 -7.99 -13.91
CA ARG A 361 -20.46 -7.38 -14.35
C ARG A 361 -21.50 -7.25 -13.25
N GLU A 362 -21.56 -8.24 -12.34
CA GLU A 362 -22.52 -8.26 -11.24
C GLU A 362 -22.18 -7.25 -10.14
N VAL A 363 -20.88 -7.11 -9.81
CA VAL A 363 -20.42 -6.18 -8.77
C VAL A 363 -20.37 -4.74 -9.25
N GLU A 364 -20.00 -4.50 -10.52
CA GLU A 364 -19.83 -3.18 -11.14
C GLU A 364 -18.78 -2.35 -10.41
N TYR A 365 -17.53 -2.84 -10.39
CA TYR A 365 -16.43 -2.13 -9.71
C TYR A 365 -16.17 -0.75 -10.29
N ASP A 366 -15.91 0.23 -9.40
CA ASP A 366 -15.54 1.58 -9.81
C ASP A 366 -14.20 1.58 -10.54
N TYR A 367 -13.25 0.75 -10.09
CA TYR A 367 -12.02 0.43 -10.83
C TYR A 367 -11.35 -0.83 -10.28
N GLY A 368 -10.26 -1.27 -10.92
CA GLY A 368 -9.54 -2.47 -10.52
C GLY A 368 -8.14 -2.54 -11.08
N TYR A 369 -7.38 -3.46 -10.51
CA TYR A 369 -6.04 -3.81 -10.98
C TYR A 369 -6.08 -5.24 -11.48
N MET A 370 -5.69 -5.44 -12.73
CA MET A 370 -5.73 -6.72 -13.40
C MET A 370 -4.32 -7.18 -13.73
N PHE A 371 -4.02 -8.44 -13.43
CA PHE A 371 -2.72 -9.04 -13.61
C PHE A 371 -2.82 -10.39 -14.30
N ALA A 372 -1.92 -10.68 -15.25
CA ALA A 372 -1.65 -12.05 -15.64
C ALA A 372 -0.80 -12.71 -14.53
N TYR A 373 -1.14 -13.95 -14.21
CA TYR A 373 -0.36 -14.71 -13.24
C TYR A 373 1.09 -14.86 -13.72
N SER A 374 2.00 -14.60 -12.80
CA SER A 374 3.43 -14.81 -12.97
C SER A 374 3.96 -15.48 -11.71
N GLU A 375 4.66 -16.58 -11.86
CA GLU A 375 5.24 -17.32 -10.75
C GLU A 375 6.13 -16.44 -9.88
N ARG A 376 6.06 -16.67 -8.57
CA ARG A 376 6.95 -16.01 -7.60
C ARG A 376 7.73 -17.08 -6.85
N PRO A 377 9.08 -17.10 -7.00
CA PRO A 377 9.92 -18.06 -6.28
C PRO A 377 9.66 -18.02 -4.77
N GLY A 378 9.48 -19.21 -4.19
CA GLY A 378 9.24 -19.35 -2.75
C GLY A 378 7.77 -19.46 -2.34
N THR A 379 6.82 -19.08 -3.19
CA THR A 379 5.38 -19.22 -2.90
C THR A 379 4.90 -20.66 -2.94
N PRO A 380 3.78 -21.01 -2.27
CA PRO A 380 3.16 -22.33 -2.37
C PRO A 380 2.80 -22.73 -3.80
N ALA A 381 2.29 -21.80 -4.62
CA ALA A 381 1.96 -22.06 -6.03
C ALA A 381 3.21 -22.48 -6.81
N HIS A 382 4.29 -21.68 -6.74
CA HIS A 382 5.56 -22.03 -7.40
C HIS A 382 6.12 -23.39 -6.98
N LYS A 383 5.95 -23.80 -5.70
CA LYS A 383 6.48 -25.08 -5.18
C LYS A 383 5.64 -26.28 -5.54
N LYS A 384 4.32 -26.12 -5.70
CA LYS A 384 3.36 -27.24 -5.70
C LYS A 384 2.44 -27.29 -6.92
N MET A 385 2.38 -26.22 -7.72
CA MET A 385 1.47 -26.12 -8.85
C MET A 385 2.29 -25.93 -10.14
N LYS A 386 1.72 -26.34 -11.25
CA LYS A 386 2.32 -26.13 -12.57
C LYS A 386 1.66 -24.90 -13.20
N ASP A 387 2.45 -23.97 -13.68
CA ASP A 387 1.98 -22.87 -14.52
C ASP A 387 1.69 -23.43 -15.92
N ASP A 388 0.46 -23.90 -16.12
CA ASP A 388 0.03 -24.65 -17.30
C ASP A 388 -0.86 -23.84 -18.26
N VAL A 389 -1.17 -22.58 -17.90
CA VAL A 389 -1.93 -21.71 -18.81
C VAL A 389 -0.98 -21.02 -19.80
N PRO A 390 -1.16 -21.23 -21.13
CA PRO A 390 -0.29 -20.62 -22.14
C PRO A 390 -0.23 -19.10 -22.07
N ALA A 391 0.90 -18.51 -22.40
CA ALA A 391 1.13 -17.07 -22.28
C ALA A 391 0.20 -16.23 -23.14
N ASP A 392 -0.14 -16.70 -24.34
CA ASP A 392 -1.10 -16.05 -25.25
C ASP A 392 -2.53 -16.08 -24.68
N VAL A 393 -2.91 -17.18 -24.02
CA VAL A 393 -4.22 -17.29 -23.31
C VAL A 393 -4.26 -16.32 -22.13
N LYS A 394 -3.19 -16.24 -21.32
CA LYS A 394 -3.09 -15.26 -20.24
C LYS A 394 -3.22 -13.83 -20.75
N GLN A 395 -2.54 -13.50 -21.84
CA GLN A 395 -2.59 -12.17 -22.44
C GLN A 395 -3.99 -11.83 -22.99
N ARG A 396 -4.66 -12.78 -23.64
CA ARG A 396 -6.03 -12.62 -24.12
C ARG A 396 -6.99 -12.35 -22.94
N ARG A 397 -6.97 -13.21 -21.92
CA ARG A 397 -7.80 -13.07 -20.72
C ARG A 397 -7.53 -11.75 -20.00
N LEU A 398 -6.28 -11.34 -19.89
CA LEU A 398 -5.91 -10.04 -19.30
C LEU A 398 -6.51 -8.88 -20.10
N SER A 399 -6.47 -8.94 -21.44
CA SER A 399 -7.05 -7.91 -22.29
C SER A 399 -8.57 -7.83 -22.12
N GLU A 400 -9.25 -8.95 -21.98
CA GLU A 400 -10.69 -9.03 -21.78
C GLU A 400 -11.13 -8.42 -20.42
N VAL A 401 -10.45 -8.76 -19.33
CA VAL A 401 -10.78 -8.16 -18.02
C VAL A 401 -10.44 -6.67 -17.95
N ILE A 402 -9.37 -6.21 -18.63
CA ILE A 402 -9.02 -4.78 -18.74
C ILE A 402 -10.10 -4.02 -19.51
N ALA A 403 -10.55 -4.57 -20.64
CA ALA A 403 -11.61 -3.95 -21.46
C ALA A 403 -12.91 -3.82 -20.65
N LEU A 404 -13.35 -4.92 -20.03
CA LEU A 404 -14.56 -4.91 -19.20
C LEU A 404 -14.44 -3.93 -18.03
N GLN A 405 -13.31 -3.90 -17.32
CA GLN A 405 -13.13 -2.94 -16.23
C GLN A 405 -13.18 -1.50 -16.75
N GLY A 406 -12.64 -1.22 -17.92
CA GLY A 406 -12.75 0.10 -18.56
C GLY A 406 -14.19 0.53 -18.82
N GLU A 407 -15.02 -0.38 -19.30
CA GLU A 407 -16.46 -0.16 -19.51
C GLU A 407 -17.18 0.11 -18.18
N LEU A 408 -16.96 -0.74 -17.18
CA LEU A 408 -17.56 -0.61 -15.84
C LEU A 408 -17.14 0.69 -15.17
N SER A 409 -15.85 1.02 -15.19
CA SER A 409 -15.34 2.27 -14.61
C SER A 409 -15.96 3.49 -15.28
N THR A 410 -16.12 3.48 -16.61
CA THR A 410 -16.78 4.57 -17.34
C THR A 410 -18.25 4.71 -16.94
N MET A 411 -18.96 3.59 -16.83
CA MET A 411 -20.35 3.57 -16.39
C MET A 411 -20.51 4.12 -14.98
N ARG A 412 -19.67 3.66 -14.05
CA ARG A 412 -19.68 4.12 -12.65
C ARG A 412 -19.36 5.61 -12.55
N LEU A 413 -18.35 6.10 -13.30
CA LEU A 413 -17.99 7.50 -13.32
C LEU A 413 -19.13 8.41 -13.81
N LYS A 414 -19.85 7.99 -14.85
CA LYS A 414 -21.05 8.70 -15.33
C LYS A 414 -22.12 8.84 -14.25
N GLY A 415 -22.22 7.86 -13.33
CA GLY A 415 -23.14 7.92 -12.20
C GLY A 415 -22.81 9.00 -11.15
N TYR A 416 -21.61 9.57 -11.17
CA TYR A 416 -21.20 10.68 -10.31
C TYR A 416 -21.41 12.06 -10.98
N VAL A 417 -21.60 12.12 -12.29
CA VAL A 417 -21.90 13.36 -13.00
C VAL A 417 -23.30 13.88 -12.62
N GLY A 418 -23.47 15.19 -12.55
CA GLY A 418 -24.70 15.83 -12.13
C GLY A 418 -24.87 15.94 -10.60
N LYS A 419 -23.84 15.64 -9.82
CA LYS A 419 -23.85 15.66 -8.36
C LYS A 419 -22.78 16.58 -7.79
N ASN A 420 -22.99 17.03 -6.55
CA ASN A 420 -21.97 17.71 -5.76
C ASN A 420 -21.10 16.70 -5.02
N HIS A 421 -19.80 16.98 -4.97
CA HIS A 421 -18.80 16.14 -4.31
C HIS A 421 -17.94 17.00 -3.40
N GLU A 422 -17.78 16.59 -2.15
CA GLU A 422 -16.78 17.14 -1.25
C GLU A 422 -15.39 16.64 -1.67
N VAL A 423 -14.53 17.54 -2.14
CA VAL A 423 -13.23 17.24 -2.73
C VAL A 423 -12.12 17.86 -1.88
N LEU A 424 -11.20 17.03 -1.40
CA LEU A 424 -9.96 17.49 -0.77
C LEU A 424 -8.96 17.86 -1.86
N ILE A 425 -8.50 19.12 -1.88
CA ILE A 425 -7.49 19.60 -2.82
C ILE A 425 -6.13 19.00 -2.46
N GLU A 426 -5.60 18.17 -3.34
CA GLU A 426 -4.33 17.48 -3.13
C GLU A 426 -3.16 18.09 -3.90
N GLY A 427 -3.45 18.93 -4.89
CA GLY A 427 -2.43 19.56 -5.73
C GLY A 427 -2.98 20.14 -7.01
N THR A 428 -2.07 20.64 -7.82
CA THR A 428 -2.39 21.16 -9.17
C THR A 428 -2.60 19.99 -10.15
N SER A 429 -3.52 20.16 -11.09
CA SER A 429 -3.75 19.21 -12.18
C SER A 429 -2.47 19.00 -13.00
N LYS A 430 -2.17 17.75 -13.38
CA LYS A 430 -1.00 17.41 -14.22
C LYS A 430 -1.13 17.94 -15.66
N LYS A 431 -2.36 18.20 -16.12
CA LYS A 431 -2.65 18.64 -17.50
C LYS A 431 -2.79 20.14 -17.64
N ASP A 432 -3.24 20.84 -16.60
CA ASP A 432 -3.45 22.28 -16.62
C ASP A 432 -3.03 22.91 -15.27
N PRO A 433 -2.05 23.80 -15.24
CA PRO A 433 -1.60 24.48 -14.03
C PRO A 433 -2.66 25.40 -13.41
N ASN A 434 -3.69 25.79 -14.17
CA ASN A 434 -4.79 26.63 -13.69
C ASN A 434 -5.90 25.84 -13.00
N GLN A 435 -5.76 24.50 -12.93
CA GLN A 435 -6.74 23.64 -12.32
C GLN A 435 -6.21 22.98 -11.05
N TRP A 436 -7.09 22.81 -10.07
CA TRP A 436 -6.88 21.93 -8.93
C TRP A 436 -7.21 20.50 -9.27
N ARG A 437 -6.55 19.58 -8.56
CA ARG A 437 -6.84 18.16 -8.52
C ARG A 437 -7.05 17.73 -7.07
N GLY A 438 -8.10 16.97 -6.82
CA GLY A 438 -8.34 16.35 -5.52
C GLY A 438 -9.12 15.06 -5.65
N ARG A 439 -9.49 14.47 -4.51
CA ARG A 439 -10.33 13.26 -4.48
C ARG A 439 -11.54 13.46 -3.57
N ASN A 440 -12.66 12.86 -4.01
CA ASN A 440 -13.87 12.78 -3.21
C ASN A 440 -13.84 11.58 -2.22
N SER A 441 -14.90 11.39 -1.46
CA SER A 441 -15.03 10.28 -0.50
C SER A 441 -14.91 8.90 -1.17
N GLN A 442 -15.45 8.71 -2.38
CA GLN A 442 -15.39 7.49 -3.19
C GLN A 442 -14.03 7.27 -3.88
N ASN A 443 -13.05 8.11 -3.54
CA ASN A 443 -11.71 8.03 -4.06
C ASN A 443 -11.58 8.36 -5.57
N VAL A 444 -12.58 9.00 -6.13
CA VAL A 444 -12.59 9.46 -7.52
C VAL A 444 -11.82 10.77 -7.63
N VAL A 445 -10.93 10.85 -8.62
CA VAL A 445 -10.20 12.08 -8.94
C VAL A 445 -11.17 13.10 -9.55
N VAL A 446 -11.12 14.31 -9.03
CA VAL A 446 -11.90 15.46 -9.51
C VAL A 446 -10.96 16.59 -9.90
N VAL A 447 -11.17 17.18 -11.07
CA VAL A 447 -10.40 18.33 -11.58
C VAL A 447 -11.36 19.49 -11.80
N PHE A 448 -10.96 20.68 -11.38
CA PHE A 448 -11.76 21.91 -11.47
C PHE A 448 -10.86 23.15 -11.47
N ASP A 449 -11.38 24.26 -12.01
CA ASP A 449 -10.62 25.50 -12.13
C ASP A 449 -10.31 26.11 -10.75
N LYS A 450 -9.11 26.67 -10.62
CA LYS A 450 -8.67 27.34 -9.40
C LYS A 450 -9.49 28.61 -9.17
N GLN A 451 -9.87 28.82 -7.92
CA GLN A 451 -10.48 30.09 -7.47
C GLN A 451 -9.56 30.78 -6.48
N GLU A 452 -9.67 32.11 -6.39
CA GLU A 452 -8.90 32.92 -5.46
C GLU A 452 -9.14 32.48 -4.00
N GLY A 453 -8.08 32.43 -3.20
CA GLY A 453 -8.13 32.04 -1.80
C GLY A 453 -8.04 30.53 -1.54
N GLN A 454 -8.16 29.70 -2.57
CA GLN A 454 -8.04 28.24 -2.41
C GLN A 454 -6.57 27.80 -2.32
N LYS A 455 -6.31 26.79 -1.49
CA LYS A 455 -4.99 26.18 -1.31
C LYS A 455 -5.07 24.67 -1.21
N ILE A 456 -3.94 24.00 -1.35
CA ILE A 456 -3.78 22.57 -1.07
C ILE A 456 -4.18 22.30 0.39
N GLY A 457 -4.99 21.28 0.62
CA GLY A 457 -5.53 20.90 1.93
C GLY A 457 -6.93 21.45 2.22
N ASP A 458 -7.45 22.36 1.38
CA ASP A 458 -8.85 22.79 1.52
C ASP A 458 -9.81 21.70 1.01
N THR A 459 -10.95 21.58 1.68
CA THR A 459 -12.08 20.77 1.19
C THR A 459 -13.11 21.71 0.56
N VAL A 460 -13.50 21.42 -0.66
CA VAL A 460 -14.44 22.26 -1.43
C VAL A 460 -15.55 21.40 -2.01
N SER A 461 -16.76 21.98 -2.11
CA SER A 461 -17.88 21.37 -2.81
C SER A 461 -17.76 21.61 -4.31
N VAL A 462 -17.73 20.54 -5.12
CA VAL A 462 -17.55 20.59 -6.57
C VAL A 462 -18.73 19.91 -7.25
N TYR A 463 -19.46 20.65 -8.08
CA TYR A 463 -20.46 20.09 -8.98
C TYR A 463 -19.77 19.46 -10.20
N ALA A 464 -19.87 18.13 -10.34
CA ALA A 464 -19.33 17.41 -11.48
C ALA A 464 -20.31 17.54 -12.67
N TYR A 465 -19.86 18.14 -13.77
CA TYR A 465 -20.67 18.32 -14.97
C TYR A 465 -20.26 17.41 -16.14
N ASP A 466 -19.07 16.81 -16.08
CA ASP A 466 -18.55 15.89 -17.11
C ASP A 466 -17.56 14.89 -16.51
N SER A 467 -17.16 13.89 -17.29
CA SER A 467 -16.15 12.89 -16.91
C SER A 467 -15.30 12.44 -18.09
N THR A 468 -14.05 12.11 -17.84
CA THR A 468 -13.18 11.33 -18.73
C THR A 468 -13.18 9.86 -18.28
N GLN A 469 -12.29 9.02 -18.81
CA GLN A 469 -12.18 7.60 -18.40
C GLN A 469 -11.85 7.36 -16.92
N GLY A 470 -11.27 8.35 -16.21
CA GLY A 470 -10.80 8.16 -14.83
C GLY A 470 -10.92 9.40 -13.95
N THR A 471 -11.55 10.48 -14.44
CA THR A 471 -11.55 11.78 -13.77
C THR A 471 -12.89 12.47 -13.97
N LEU A 472 -13.46 13.00 -12.90
CA LEU A 472 -14.58 13.94 -12.97
C LEU A 472 -14.08 15.35 -13.28
N ILE A 473 -14.84 16.06 -14.10
CA ILE A 473 -14.62 17.48 -14.39
C ILE A 473 -15.75 18.26 -13.75
N GLY A 474 -15.38 19.28 -12.97
CA GLY A 474 -16.37 20.00 -12.19
C GLY A 474 -16.08 21.49 -12.06
N ARG A 475 -16.94 22.14 -11.33
CA ARG A 475 -16.81 23.55 -10.90
C ARG A 475 -17.17 23.68 -9.43
N VAL A 476 -16.52 24.56 -8.71
CA VAL A 476 -16.83 24.86 -7.31
C VAL A 476 -18.21 25.52 -7.21
N VAL A 477 -18.98 25.13 -6.18
CA VAL A 477 -20.36 25.61 -5.92
C VAL A 477 -20.49 26.13 -4.50
#